data_502c7ad43f941c8fc0136bee47954183
#
_entry.id   502c7ad43f941c8fc0136bee47954183
#
_cell.length_a   1.000
_cell.length_b   1.000
_cell.length_c   1.000
_cell.angle_alpha   90.00
_cell.angle_beta   90.00
_cell.angle_gamma   90.00
#
_symmetry.space_group_name_H-M   'P 1'
#
loop_
_entity.id
_entity.type
_entity.pdbx_description
1 polymer ?
#
loop_
_entity_poly.entity_id
_entity_poly.type
_entity_poly.pdbx_seq_one_letter_code
_entity_poly.pdbx_strand_id
1 'polypeptide(L)' 'MSVREHIVMETRHGSPYDRGSADSYYRRGRTPHYYMADTGSSPRVGYKDMTPDEVEAYNAGYDDNEEAGDYKEWL' A
#
# COMPACT_ATOMS: atom_id res chain seq x y z
N MET A 1 -8.77 -6.17 19.42
CA MET A 1 -7.97 -5.21 18.63
C MET A 1 -7.31 -5.91 17.46
N SER A 2 -7.40 -5.31 16.30
CA SER A 2 -6.82 -5.87 15.09
C SER A 2 -5.30 -5.76 15.12
N VAL A 3 -4.62 -6.73 14.50
CA VAL A 3 -3.17 -6.67 14.33
C VAL A 3 -2.76 -5.38 13.62
N ARG A 4 -3.57 -4.92 12.69
CA ARG A 4 -3.31 -3.69 11.96
C ARG A 4 -3.20 -2.46 12.85
N GLU A 5 -3.85 -2.49 13.99
CA GLU A 5 -3.80 -1.35 14.91
C GLU A 5 -2.48 -1.23 15.63
N HIS A 6 -1.69 -2.30 15.66
CA HIS A 6 -0.37 -2.30 16.26
C HIS A 6 0.72 -1.93 15.25
N ILE A 7 0.43 -2.12 13.98
CA ILE A 7 1.31 -1.69 12.93
C ILE A 7 1.03 -0.22 12.73
N VAL A 8 2.06 0.58 12.69
CA VAL A 8 1.87 2.00 12.38
C VAL A 8 1.30 2.06 10.97
N MET A 9 0.00 2.18 10.87
CA MET A 9 -0.68 2.27 9.59
C MET A 9 -0.48 3.66 9.05
N GLU A 10 0.75 3.89 8.67
CA GLU A 10 1.12 5.14 8.06
C GLU A 10 0.39 5.26 6.74
N THR A 11 -0.47 6.27 6.65
CA THR A 11 -1.30 6.47 5.46
C THR A 11 -0.81 7.62 4.61
N ARG A 12 0.38 8.15 4.91
CA ARG A 12 0.93 9.22 4.09
C ARG A 12 1.09 8.75 2.64
N HIS A 13 1.07 9.72 1.74
CA HIS A 13 1.27 9.43 0.33
C HIS A 13 2.64 8.76 0.11
N GLY A 14 2.63 7.61 -0.52
CA GLY A 14 3.84 6.85 -0.76
C GLY A 14 4.13 5.76 0.27
N SER A 15 3.41 5.72 1.40
CA SER A 15 3.61 4.68 2.42
C SER A 15 3.18 3.31 1.91
N PRO A 16 3.60 2.22 2.58
CA PRO A 16 3.17 0.89 2.16
C PRO A 16 1.65 0.75 2.06
N TYR A 17 0.92 1.21 3.06
CA TYR A 17 -0.55 1.14 3.03
C TYR A 17 -1.11 1.91 1.85
N ASP A 18 -0.63 3.13 1.64
CA ASP A 18 -1.08 3.97 0.52
C ASP A 18 -0.83 3.30 -0.83
N ARG A 19 0.33 2.68 -0.99
CA ARG A 19 0.67 2.05 -2.27
C ARG A 19 -0.16 0.80 -2.52
N GLY A 20 -0.47 0.04 -1.46
CA GLY A 20 -1.37 -1.11 -1.59
C GLY A 20 -2.75 -0.67 -2.03
N SER A 21 -3.29 0.33 -1.36
CA SER A 21 -4.59 0.87 -1.70
C SER A 21 -4.62 1.40 -3.14
N ALA A 22 -3.57 2.11 -3.55
CA ALA A 22 -3.47 2.66 -4.90
C ALA A 22 -3.40 1.56 -5.96
N ASP A 23 -2.62 0.50 -5.70
CA ASP A 23 -2.51 -0.60 -6.66
C ASP A 23 -3.84 -1.29 -6.87
N SER A 24 -4.62 -1.47 -5.81
CA SER A 24 -5.97 -2.01 -5.92
C SER A 24 -6.88 -1.03 -6.69
N TYR A 25 -6.84 0.24 -6.31
CA TYR A 25 -7.68 1.25 -6.94
C TYR A 25 -7.45 1.32 -8.46
N TYR A 26 -6.19 1.26 -8.88
CA TYR A 26 -5.85 1.33 -10.31
C TYR A 26 -5.82 -0.04 -10.97
N ARG A 27 -6.17 -1.09 -10.24
CA ARG A 27 -6.21 -2.46 -10.77
C ARG A 27 -4.87 -2.93 -11.33
N ARG A 28 -3.79 -2.54 -10.66
CA ARG A 28 -2.45 -2.91 -11.11
C ARG A 28 -1.99 -4.27 -10.61
N GLY A 29 -2.75 -4.89 -9.73
CA GLY A 29 -2.34 -6.13 -9.12
C GLY A 29 -1.45 -5.91 -7.91
N ARG A 30 -1.27 -6.96 -7.12
CA ARG A 30 -0.57 -6.88 -5.85
C ARG A 30 0.95 -6.96 -6.10
N THR A 31 1.64 -5.86 -5.85
CA THR A 31 3.09 -5.78 -6.00
C THR A 31 3.65 -4.97 -4.84
N PRO A 32 3.98 -5.63 -3.70
CA PRO A 32 4.44 -4.90 -2.52
C PRO A 32 5.62 -3.99 -2.81
N HIS A 33 5.44 -2.74 -2.45
CA HIS A 33 6.45 -1.70 -2.56
C HIS A 33 5.99 -0.47 -1.79
N TYR A 34 6.89 0.47 -1.60
CA TYR A 34 6.51 1.78 -1.08
C TYR A 34 7.59 2.80 -1.43
N TYR A 35 7.36 4.05 -1.06
CA TYR A 35 8.32 5.12 -1.26
C TYR A 35 8.64 5.75 0.09
N MET A 36 9.93 6.05 0.32
CA MET A 36 10.36 6.59 1.61
C MET A 36 9.80 7.98 1.87
N ALA A 37 9.50 8.71 0.81
CA ALA A 37 8.83 10.01 0.88
C ALA A 37 7.75 10.02 -0.18
N ASP A 38 7.47 11.17 -0.78
CA ASP A 38 6.45 11.24 -1.83
C ASP A 38 6.87 10.44 -3.06
N THR A 39 5.88 9.90 -3.76
CA THR A 39 6.12 8.98 -4.87
C THR A 39 6.94 9.57 -6.01
N GLY A 40 6.92 10.85 -6.20
CA GLY A 40 7.65 11.48 -7.30
C GLY A 40 9.06 11.91 -6.94
N SER A 41 9.46 11.81 -5.68
CA SER A 41 10.70 12.43 -5.21
C SER A 41 11.58 11.53 -4.38
N SER A 42 11.25 10.26 -4.20
CA SER A 42 12.06 9.37 -3.38
C SER A 42 12.24 8.01 -4.03
N PRO A 43 13.28 7.25 -3.61
CA PRO A 43 13.50 5.92 -4.15
C PRO A 43 12.34 4.99 -3.84
N ARG A 44 12.07 4.10 -4.77
CA ARG A 44 11.12 3.01 -4.58
C ARG A 44 11.79 1.90 -3.78
N VAL A 45 11.09 1.43 -2.76
CA VAL A 45 11.55 0.28 -1.97
C VAL A 45 10.71 -0.93 -2.40
N GLY A 46 11.36 -1.91 -2.99
CA GLY A 46 10.68 -3.11 -3.48
C GLY A 46 10.54 -4.17 -2.40
N TYR A 47 9.79 -5.22 -2.74
CA TYR A 47 9.43 -6.27 -1.80
C TYR A 47 10.63 -6.84 -1.04
N LYS A 48 11.72 -7.12 -1.72
CA LYS A 48 12.87 -7.76 -1.08
C LYS A 48 13.55 -6.89 -0.03
N ASP A 49 13.31 -5.60 -0.06
CA ASP A 49 13.89 -4.65 0.89
C ASP A 49 12.89 -4.18 1.93
N MET A 50 11.68 -4.74 1.91
CA MET A 50 10.64 -4.38 2.85
C MET A 50 10.71 -5.27 4.09
N THR A 51 10.40 -4.67 5.24
CA THR A 51 10.23 -5.46 6.46
C THR A 51 8.90 -6.20 6.40
N PRO A 52 8.72 -7.27 7.20
CA PRO A 52 7.43 -7.96 7.26
C PRO A 52 6.27 -7.02 7.61
N ASP A 53 6.49 -6.05 8.49
CA ASP A 53 5.44 -5.09 8.86
C ASP A 53 5.07 -4.19 7.68
N GLU A 54 6.05 -3.81 6.88
CA GLU A 54 5.79 -3.00 5.69
C GLU A 54 5.00 -3.78 4.65
N VAL A 55 5.35 -5.04 4.44
CA VAL A 55 4.61 -5.91 3.53
C VAL A 55 3.18 -6.08 4.02
N GLU A 56 2.99 -6.29 5.32
CA GLU A 56 1.65 -6.44 5.87
C GLU A 56 0.83 -5.15 5.71
N ALA A 57 1.46 -4.00 5.92
CA ALA A 57 0.77 -2.73 5.73
C ALA A 57 0.34 -2.54 4.27
N TYR A 58 1.21 -2.90 3.32
CA TYR A 58 0.84 -2.86 1.91
C TYR A 58 -0.36 -3.76 1.64
N ASN A 59 -0.30 -4.99 2.11
CA ASN A 59 -1.38 -5.94 1.90
C ASN A 59 -2.67 -5.46 2.55
N ALA A 60 -2.58 -4.84 3.71
CA ALA A 60 -3.77 -4.30 4.37
C ALA A 60 -4.42 -3.20 3.53
N GLY A 61 -3.61 -2.31 2.97
CA GLY A 61 -4.14 -1.26 2.09
C GLY A 61 -4.80 -1.82 0.84
N TYR A 62 -4.14 -2.80 0.25
CA TYR A 62 -4.69 -3.48 -0.93
C TYR A 62 -6.02 -4.15 -0.60
N ASP A 63 -6.03 -4.94 0.47
CA ASP A 63 -7.22 -5.71 0.85
C ASP A 63 -8.37 -4.79 1.28
N ASP A 64 -8.07 -3.71 2.00
CA ASP A 64 -9.11 -2.76 2.41
C ASP A 64 -9.78 -2.11 1.20
N ASN A 65 -8.99 -1.77 0.18
CA ASN A 65 -9.57 -1.20 -1.02
C ASN A 65 -10.35 -2.24 -1.84
N GLU A 66 -9.85 -3.48 -1.89
CA GLU A 66 -10.59 -4.56 -2.56
C GLU A 66 -11.93 -4.79 -1.90
N GLU A 67 -11.96 -4.79 -0.57
CA GLU A 67 -13.19 -4.97 0.17
C GLU A 67 -14.16 -3.81 -0.03
N ALA A 68 -13.64 -2.60 -0.11
CA ALA A 68 -14.45 -1.41 -0.38
C ALA A 68 -14.97 -1.38 -1.82
N GLY A 69 -14.28 -2.06 -2.73
CA GLY A 69 -14.67 -2.09 -4.13
C GLY A 69 -14.50 -0.75 -4.84
N ASP A 70 -13.56 0.05 -4.39
CA ASP A 70 -13.32 1.39 -4.95
C ASP A 70 -12.23 1.30 -6.02
N TYR A 71 -12.65 1.38 -7.27
CA TYR A 71 -11.73 1.23 -8.39
C TYR A 71 -11.80 2.40 -9.34
N LYS A 72 -10.66 2.67 -9.96
CA LYS A 72 -10.61 3.65 -11.03
C LYS A 72 -11.50 3.20 -12.17
N GLU A 73 -12.34 4.11 -12.65
CA GLU A 73 -13.16 3.82 -13.82
C GLU A 73 -12.37 4.13 -15.07
N TRP A 74 -12.34 3.14 -15.95
CA TRP A 74 -11.71 3.27 -17.26
C TRP A 74 -12.81 3.41 -18.29
N LEU A 75 -12.83 4.52 -18.97
CA LEU A 75 -13.83 4.76 -20.03
C LEU A 75 -13.25 4.46 -21.40
#